data_f9b07dafa5b615eb9db101a28529ab67
#
_entry.id   f9b07dafa5b615eb9db101a28529ab67
#
_cell.length_a   1.000
_cell.length_b   1.000
_cell.length_c   1.000
_cell.angle_alpha   90.00
_cell.angle_beta   90.00
_cell.angle_gamma   90.00
#
_symmetry.space_group_name_H-M   'P 1'
#
loop_
_entity.id
_entity.type
_entity.pdbx_description
1 polymer ?
#
loop_
_entity_poly.entity_id
_entity_poly.type
_entity_poly.pdbx_seq_one_letter_code
_entity_poly.pdbx_strand_id
1 'polypeptide(L)'
;VEELKREIAILSRFKINTFHWHLTENQAWRLESKIFPMLNDSINTVRMPGKYYTLEEARELVDFCKQHQVMLIPEIDMPGHSAAFIRTFRHDMQSPEGMKILKLLIDEVCETFDVPYLHIGTDEVAFTNPDFVPEMVSYVRSKGKKVISWNPGWHYKPGEIDMTHLWSYRGKAQPGIPALSLIHISEPT
;
A
#
# COMPACT_ATOMS: atom_id res chain seq x y z
N VAL A 1 16.11 5.03 5.39
CA VAL A 1 15.88 5.76 4.12
C VAL A 1 17.11 5.69 3.23
N GLU A 2 18.30 5.92 3.73
CA GLU A 2 19.55 5.95 2.92
C GLU A 2 19.81 4.65 2.14
N GLU A 3 19.50 3.50 2.73
CA GLU A 3 19.61 2.21 2.04
C GLU A 3 18.65 2.14 0.83
N LEU A 4 17.39 2.54 1.04
CA LEU A 4 16.39 2.60 -0.04
C LEU A 4 16.83 3.54 -1.16
N LYS A 5 17.35 4.71 -0.84
CA LYS A 5 17.88 5.65 -1.84
C LYS A 5 19.01 5.03 -2.65
N ARG A 6 19.95 4.34 -1.98
CA ARG A 6 21.04 3.65 -2.66
C ARG A 6 20.52 2.60 -3.64
N GLU A 7 19.57 1.77 -3.22
CA GLU A 7 18.96 0.74 -4.06
C GLU A 7 18.21 1.36 -5.24
N ILE A 8 17.39 2.37 -5.01
CA ILE A 8 16.64 3.08 -6.07
C ILE A 8 17.60 3.70 -7.09
N ALA A 9 18.69 4.34 -6.63
CA ALA A 9 19.69 4.93 -7.53
C ALA A 9 20.41 3.87 -8.38
N ILE A 10 20.68 2.69 -7.83
CA ILE A 10 21.27 1.58 -8.58
C ILE A 10 20.26 1.03 -9.59
N LEU A 11 19.05 0.69 -9.14
CA LEU A 11 18.03 0.06 -9.95
C LEU A 11 17.56 0.96 -11.11
N SER A 12 17.50 2.28 -10.91
CA SER A 12 17.17 3.24 -11.96
C SER A 12 18.12 3.17 -13.17
N ARG A 13 19.41 2.85 -12.94
CA ARG A 13 20.39 2.64 -14.02
C ARG A 13 20.10 1.43 -14.89
N PHE A 14 19.34 0.47 -14.36
CA PHE A 14 18.86 -0.70 -15.10
C PHE A 14 17.46 -0.51 -15.68
N LYS A 15 17.02 0.76 -15.79
CA LYS A 15 15.71 1.14 -16.34
C LYS A 15 14.51 0.63 -15.52
N ILE A 16 14.72 0.28 -14.25
CA ILE A 16 13.62 0.05 -13.31
C ILE A 16 13.07 1.43 -12.95
N ASN A 17 11.81 1.65 -13.31
CA ASN A 17 11.16 2.96 -13.24
C ASN A 17 10.00 3.00 -12.24
N THR A 18 9.83 1.97 -11.44
CA THR A 18 8.76 1.89 -10.44
C THR A 18 9.29 1.26 -9.17
N PHE A 19 9.05 1.92 -8.04
CA PHE A 19 9.33 1.43 -6.70
C PHE A 19 8.02 1.26 -5.95
N HIS A 20 7.64 0.02 -5.67
CA HIS A 20 6.47 -0.31 -4.88
C HIS A 20 6.89 -0.46 -3.41
N TRP A 21 6.27 0.31 -2.52
CA TRP A 21 6.66 0.39 -1.12
C TRP A 21 5.56 -0.10 -0.19
N HIS A 22 5.68 -1.35 0.26
CA HIS A 22 4.78 -1.97 1.22
C HIS A 22 5.05 -1.44 2.64
N LEU A 23 4.10 -0.71 3.20
CA LEU A 23 4.29 0.05 4.44
C LEU A 23 3.56 -0.53 5.66
N THR A 24 2.66 -1.49 5.45
CA THR A 24 1.81 -2.01 6.52
C THR A 24 1.74 -3.52 6.50
N GLU A 25 1.81 -4.16 7.66
CA GLU A 25 1.81 -5.60 7.79
C GLU A 25 1.31 -6.04 9.18
N ASN A 26 1.07 -7.33 9.36
CA ASN A 26 0.71 -7.92 10.65
C ASN A 26 1.70 -7.57 11.77
N GLN A 27 2.99 -7.45 11.45
CA GLN A 27 4.04 -7.18 12.42
C GLN A 27 4.10 -5.74 12.86
N ALA A 28 3.77 -4.79 11.98
CA ALA A 28 3.87 -3.37 12.28
C ALA A 28 3.21 -2.50 11.21
N TRP A 29 2.84 -1.30 11.61
CA TRP A 29 2.58 -0.17 10.73
C TRP A 29 3.88 0.65 10.60
N ARG A 30 4.45 0.73 9.40
CA ARG A 30 5.79 1.27 9.15
C ARG A 30 5.83 2.71 8.67
N LEU A 31 4.70 3.39 8.58
CA LEU A 31 4.63 4.81 8.29
C LEU A 31 4.20 5.57 9.55
N GLU A 32 4.85 6.69 9.84
CA GLU A 32 4.40 7.59 10.91
C GLU A 32 2.93 7.97 10.70
N SER A 33 2.16 7.98 11.77
CA SER A 33 0.85 8.61 11.78
C SER A 33 0.80 9.69 12.85
N LYS A 34 0.54 10.93 12.45
CA LYS A 34 0.36 12.06 13.37
C LYS A 34 -1.04 12.10 13.93
N ILE A 35 -2.03 11.63 13.16
CA ILE A 35 -3.42 11.55 13.63
C ILE A 35 -3.64 10.40 14.61
N PHE A 36 -2.89 9.31 14.48
CA PHE A 36 -2.95 8.14 15.37
C PHE A 36 -1.55 7.67 15.79
N PRO A 37 -0.81 8.44 16.61
CA PRO A 37 0.58 8.11 16.98
C PRO A 37 0.74 6.73 17.62
N MET A 38 -0.34 6.20 18.25
CA MET A 38 -0.33 4.87 18.85
C MET A 38 -0.10 3.74 17.84
N LEU A 39 -0.29 3.96 16.55
CA LEU A 39 0.06 2.97 15.51
C LEU A 39 1.55 2.65 15.50
N ASN A 40 2.38 3.62 15.83
CA ASN A 40 3.84 3.49 15.83
C ASN A 40 4.41 3.11 17.19
N ASP A 41 3.57 2.98 18.22
CA ASP A 41 4.00 2.54 19.54
C ASP A 41 4.62 1.14 19.50
N SER A 42 5.69 0.95 20.26
CA SER A 42 6.41 -0.32 20.33
C SER A 42 5.52 -1.49 20.79
N ILE A 43 4.50 -1.21 21.60
CA ILE A 43 3.52 -2.22 22.08
C ILE A 43 2.66 -2.78 20.93
N ASN A 44 2.44 -2.02 19.87
CA ASN A 44 1.67 -2.42 18.70
C ASN A 44 2.53 -3.02 17.58
N THR A 45 3.85 -3.11 17.82
CA THR A 45 4.83 -3.61 16.86
C THR A 45 5.45 -4.91 17.37
N VAL A 46 5.27 -5.98 16.59
CA VAL A 46 5.80 -7.32 16.97
C VAL A 46 7.25 -7.51 16.52
N ARG A 47 7.62 -6.90 15.38
CA ARG A 47 8.96 -7.02 14.82
C ARG A 47 9.60 -5.65 14.70
N MET A 48 10.84 -5.51 15.16
CA MET A 48 11.62 -4.26 15.13
C MET A 48 10.83 -3.07 15.77
N PRO A 49 10.50 -3.12 17.08
CA PRO A 49 9.76 -2.07 17.75
C PRO A 49 10.44 -0.69 17.58
N GLY A 50 9.63 0.35 17.40
CA GLY A 50 10.10 1.73 17.22
C GLY A 50 10.76 2.02 15.85
N LYS A 51 10.73 1.05 14.93
CA LYS A 51 11.25 1.26 13.56
C LYS A 51 10.08 1.53 12.61
N TYR A 52 9.97 2.76 12.17
CA TYR A 52 9.04 3.23 11.15
C TYR A 52 9.67 4.41 10.40
N TYR A 53 9.11 4.75 9.27
CA TYR A 53 9.50 5.91 8.47
C TYR A 53 8.67 7.11 8.89
N THR A 54 9.30 8.26 9.08
CA THR A 54 8.59 9.51 9.33
C THR A 54 7.89 10.00 8.06
N LEU A 55 6.87 10.85 8.20
CA LEU A 55 6.21 11.47 7.05
C LEU A 55 7.18 12.35 6.24
N GLU A 56 8.18 12.94 6.92
CA GLU A 56 9.23 13.72 6.27
C GLU A 56 10.15 12.82 5.43
N GLU A 57 10.62 11.71 5.99
CA GLU A 57 11.40 10.70 5.26
C GLU A 57 10.64 10.12 4.05
N ALA A 58 9.31 9.95 4.20
CA ALA A 58 8.48 9.49 3.09
C ALA A 58 8.42 10.50 1.94
N ARG A 59 8.24 11.79 2.25
CA ARG A 59 8.28 12.87 1.24
C ARG A 59 9.65 12.98 0.58
N GLU A 60 10.71 12.91 1.37
CA GLU A 60 12.08 12.93 0.86
C GLU A 60 12.33 11.77 -0.13
N LEU A 61 11.81 10.59 0.17
CA LEU A 61 11.95 9.43 -0.73
C LEU A 61 11.14 9.61 -2.02
N VAL A 62 9.95 10.21 -1.95
CA VAL A 62 9.17 10.58 -3.15
C VAL A 62 9.96 11.51 -4.05
N ASP A 63 10.56 12.55 -3.49
CA ASP A 63 11.35 13.51 -4.27
C ASP A 63 12.61 12.88 -4.84
N PHE A 64 13.27 12.02 -4.08
CA PHE A 64 14.42 11.25 -4.55
C PHE A 64 14.06 10.33 -5.73
N CYS A 65 12.93 9.63 -5.63
CA CYS A 65 12.42 8.79 -6.72
C CYS A 65 12.14 9.63 -7.98
N LYS A 66 11.49 10.79 -7.85
CA LYS A 66 11.23 11.70 -8.96
C LYS A 66 12.52 12.14 -9.65
N GLN A 67 13.58 12.48 -8.90
CA GLN A 67 14.90 12.85 -9.44
C GLN A 67 15.54 11.72 -10.23
N HIS A 68 15.27 10.47 -9.89
CA HIS A 68 15.79 9.28 -10.58
C HIS A 68 14.84 8.71 -11.65
N GLN A 69 13.75 9.44 -11.97
CA GLN A 69 12.73 8.99 -12.93
C GLN A 69 12.07 7.66 -12.53
N VAL A 70 11.98 7.41 -11.23
CA VAL A 70 11.30 6.27 -10.63
C VAL A 70 9.97 6.72 -10.04
N MET A 71 8.89 6.07 -10.39
CA MET A 71 7.59 6.30 -9.78
C MET A 71 7.49 5.51 -8.47
N LEU A 72 7.27 6.19 -7.36
CA LEU A 72 6.99 5.54 -6.10
C LEU A 72 5.50 5.23 -6.00
N ILE A 73 5.15 4.01 -5.60
CA ILE A 73 3.79 3.55 -5.32
C ILE A 73 3.74 3.10 -3.87
N PRO A 74 3.16 3.89 -2.94
CA PRO A 74 2.97 3.46 -1.57
C PRO A 74 1.85 2.42 -1.50
N GLU A 75 2.00 1.45 -0.59
CA GLU A 75 0.96 0.47 -0.28
C GLU A 75 0.55 0.57 1.17
N ILE A 76 -0.76 0.65 1.36
CA ILE A 76 -1.45 0.43 2.63
C ILE A 76 -2.36 -0.78 2.42
N ASP A 77 -1.91 -1.92 2.88
CA ASP A 77 -2.64 -3.17 2.68
C ASP A 77 -3.92 -3.22 3.52
N MET A 78 -5.03 -3.56 2.87
CA MET A 78 -6.36 -3.58 3.46
C MET A 78 -7.29 -4.56 2.74
N PRO A 79 -8.16 -5.27 3.44
CA PRO A 79 -8.25 -5.38 4.89
C PRO A 79 -7.33 -6.45 5.48
N GLY A 80 -6.58 -7.16 4.64
CA GLY A 80 -5.59 -8.15 5.03
C GLY A 80 -4.35 -7.53 5.68
N HIS A 81 -3.45 -8.39 6.16
CA HIS A 81 -2.16 -7.98 6.75
C HIS A 81 -2.27 -6.84 7.79
N SER A 82 -3.40 -6.79 8.53
CA SER A 82 -3.84 -5.66 9.33
C SER A 82 -3.75 -5.87 10.84
N ALA A 83 -3.04 -6.90 11.32
CA ALA A 83 -3.00 -7.19 12.76
C ALA A 83 -2.40 -6.04 13.60
N ALA A 84 -1.51 -5.22 13.05
CA ALA A 84 -1.01 -4.02 13.72
C ALA A 84 -2.14 -2.99 13.94
N PHE A 85 -2.97 -2.76 12.92
CA PHE A 85 -4.17 -1.92 13.01
C PHE A 85 -5.14 -2.45 14.08
N ILE A 86 -5.45 -3.76 14.04
CA ILE A 86 -6.40 -4.39 14.98
C ILE A 86 -5.86 -4.31 16.42
N ARG A 87 -4.56 -4.52 16.65
CA ARG A 87 -3.96 -4.35 17.99
C ARG A 87 -4.14 -2.94 18.53
N THR A 88 -3.96 -1.94 17.66
CA THR A 88 -4.06 -0.53 18.03
C THR A 88 -5.48 -0.10 18.34
N PHE A 89 -6.42 -0.39 17.41
CA PHE A 89 -7.77 0.18 17.46
C PHE A 89 -8.82 -0.76 18.05
N ARG A 90 -8.53 -2.06 18.16
CA ARG A 90 -9.48 -3.11 18.57
C ARG A 90 -10.67 -3.26 17.65
N HIS A 91 -10.52 -2.84 16.39
CA HIS A 91 -11.49 -2.95 15.33
C HIS A 91 -10.88 -3.64 14.11
N ASP A 92 -11.65 -4.50 13.44
CA ASP A 92 -11.33 -4.98 12.10
C ASP A 92 -11.49 -3.82 11.10
N MET A 93 -10.64 -3.75 10.08
CA MET A 93 -10.71 -2.71 9.04
C MET A 93 -12.06 -2.73 8.32
N GLN A 94 -12.71 -3.90 8.19
CA GLN A 94 -14.00 -4.07 7.53
C GLN A 94 -15.20 -3.69 8.40
N SER A 95 -15.00 -3.42 9.69
CA SER A 95 -16.04 -2.92 10.57
C SER A 95 -16.38 -1.44 10.26
N PRO A 96 -17.59 -0.96 10.59
CA PRO A 96 -17.93 0.46 10.37
C PRO A 96 -16.96 1.43 11.04
N GLU A 97 -16.51 1.12 12.24
CA GLU A 97 -15.52 1.92 12.99
C GLU A 97 -14.13 1.81 12.37
N GLY A 98 -13.71 0.61 11.97
CA GLY A 98 -12.44 0.38 11.28
C GLY A 98 -12.35 1.14 9.97
N MET A 99 -13.42 1.13 9.18
CA MET A 99 -13.49 1.88 7.92
C MET A 99 -13.38 3.39 8.12
N LYS A 100 -13.98 3.94 9.18
CA LYS A 100 -13.85 5.37 9.52
C LYS A 100 -12.40 5.74 9.86
N ILE A 101 -11.76 4.93 10.70
CA ILE A 101 -10.35 5.13 11.08
C ILE A 101 -9.45 5.01 9.85
N LEU A 102 -9.68 3.98 9.02
CA LEU A 102 -8.90 3.73 7.82
C LEU A 102 -8.99 4.88 6.82
N LYS A 103 -10.15 5.50 6.64
CA LYS A 103 -10.32 6.68 5.79
C LYS A 103 -9.48 7.86 6.26
N LEU A 104 -9.40 8.11 7.56
CA LEU A 104 -8.53 9.17 8.10
C LEU A 104 -7.04 8.86 7.85
N LEU A 105 -6.63 7.60 7.98
CA LEU A 105 -5.27 7.18 7.62
C LEU A 105 -4.98 7.33 6.13
N ILE A 106 -5.95 7.01 5.26
CA ILE A 106 -5.84 7.22 3.82
C ILE A 106 -5.68 8.73 3.50
N ASP A 107 -6.38 9.60 4.22
CA ASP A 107 -6.22 11.06 4.07
C ASP A 107 -4.78 11.47 4.34
N GLU A 108 -4.23 11.06 5.48
CA GLU A 108 -2.85 11.36 5.87
C GLU A 108 -1.83 10.80 4.85
N VAL A 109 -2.05 9.59 4.37
CA VAL A 109 -1.21 8.96 3.32
C VAL A 109 -1.29 9.74 2.01
N CYS A 110 -2.49 10.08 1.55
CA CYS A 110 -2.67 10.80 0.29
C CYS A 110 -2.08 12.22 0.33
N GLU A 111 -2.11 12.89 1.48
CA GLU A 111 -1.46 14.17 1.70
C GLU A 111 0.07 14.07 1.78
N THR A 112 0.57 12.95 2.28
CA THR A 112 2.01 12.71 2.43
C THR A 112 2.67 12.38 1.10
N PHE A 113 2.03 11.50 0.31
CA PHE A 113 2.58 11.01 -0.94
C PHE A 113 2.03 11.78 -2.14
N ASP A 114 2.82 12.74 -2.66
CA ASP A 114 2.52 13.43 -3.93
C ASP A 114 2.86 12.54 -5.13
N VAL A 115 2.06 11.46 -5.28
CA VAL A 115 2.18 10.47 -6.35
C VAL A 115 0.80 10.11 -6.90
N PRO A 116 0.69 9.63 -8.15
CA PRO A 116 -0.61 9.41 -8.78
C PRO A 116 -1.35 8.15 -8.32
N TYR A 117 -0.68 7.22 -7.65
CA TYR A 117 -1.23 5.92 -7.29
C TYR A 117 -1.17 5.66 -5.79
N LEU A 118 -2.15 4.92 -5.28
CA LEU A 118 -2.11 4.23 -3.99
C LEU A 118 -2.43 2.74 -4.23
N HIS A 119 -1.57 1.86 -3.71
CA HIS A 119 -1.82 0.42 -3.69
C HIS A 119 -2.54 0.05 -2.40
N ILE A 120 -3.67 -0.66 -2.50
CA ILE A 120 -4.53 -1.00 -1.37
C ILE A 120 -4.45 -2.47 -0.93
N GLY A 121 -3.50 -3.23 -1.46
CA GLY A 121 -3.34 -4.65 -1.13
C GLY A 121 -4.49 -5.51 -1.64
N THR A 122 -5.30 -6.05 -0.75
CA THR A 122 -6.48 -6.92 -0.93
C THR A 122 -6.17 -8.41 -1.12
N ASP A 123 -4.97 -8.85 -0.85
CA ASP A 123 -4.59 -10.25 -0.92
C ASP A 123 -4.76 -10.99 0.42
N GLU A 124 -4.76 -12.31 0.32
CA GLU A 124 -4.69 -13.26 1.44
C GLU A 124 -5.69 -13.04 2.59
N VAL A 125 -6.89 -12.55 2.30
CA VAL A 125 -7.89 -12.19 3.29
C VAL A 125 -9.30 -12.67 2.92
N ALA A 126 -10.12 -12.94 3.93
CA ALA A 126 -11.55 -13.17 3.76
C ALA A 126 -12.31 -11.84 3.80
N PHE A 127 -13.12 -11.58 2.79
CA PHE A 127 -13.96 -10.39 2.73
C PHE A 127 -15.29 -10.67 3.42
N THR A 128 -15.42 -10.15 4.64
CA THR A 128 -16.64 -10.28 5.46
C THR A 128 -17.64 -9.16 5.21
N ASN A 129 -17.17 -8.03 4.66
CA ASN A 129 -17.99 -6.90 4.25
C ASN A 129 -17.86 -6.71 2.72
N PRO A 130 -18.89 -7.02 1.92
CA PRO A 130 -18.81 -6.93 0.47
C PRO A 130 -18.68 -5.48 -0.05
N ASP A 131 -19.05 -4.50 0.75
CA ASP A 131 -18.98 -3.08 0.37
C ASP A 131 -17.61 -2.46 0.70
N PHE A 132 -16.75 -3.17 1.44
CA PHE A 132 -15.46 -2.63 1.91
C PHE A 132 -14.57 -2.18 0.75
N VAL A 133 -14.23 -3.09 -0.17
CA VAL A 133 -13.30 -2.77 -1.26
C VAL A 133 -13.87 -1.71 -2.21
N PRO A 134 -15.13 -1.82 -2.70
CA PRO A 134 -15.74 -0.76 -3.50
C PRO A 134 -15.71 0.62 -2.82
N GLU A 135 -16.01 0.68 -1.53
CA GLU A 135 -16.00 1.92 -0.77
C GLU A 135 -14.59 2.50 -0.62
N MET A 136 -13.59 1.67 -0.31
CA MET A 136 -12.20 2.12 -0.20
C MET A 136 -11.64 2.59 -1.54
N VAL A 137 -11.90 1.89 -2.63
CA VAL A 137 -11.51 2.34 -3.99
C VAL A 137 -12.14 3.69 -4.32
N SER A 138 -13.44 3.83 -4.08
CA SER A 138 -14.16 5.11 -4.29
C SER A 138 -13.56 6.23 -3.44
N TYR A 139 -13.23 5.94 -2.18
CA TYR A 139 -12.65 6.92 -1.27
C TYR A 139 -11.27 7.39 -1.72
N VAL A 140 -10.37 6.46 -2.06
CA VAL A 140 -9.03 6.80 -2.58
C VAL A 140 -9.13 7.61 -3.87
N ARG A 141 -10.04 7.24 -4.78
CA ARG A 141 -10.28 8.01 -6.01
C ARG A 141 -10.80 9.42 -5.72
N SER A 142 -11.60 9.62 -4.68
CA SER A 142 -12.06 10.95 -4.26
C SER A 142 -10.93 11.86 -3.79
N LYS A 143 -9.76 11.29 -3.42
CA LYS A 143 -8.53 12.02 -3.12
C LYS A 143 -7.66 12.31 -4.36
N GLY A 144 -8.17 12.04 -5.55
CA GLY A 144 -7.46 12.26 -6.81
C GLY A 144 -6.39 11.20 -7.13
N LYS A 145 -6.37 10.08 -6.41
CA LYS A 145 -5.43 8.98 -6.65
C LYS A 145 -6.08 7.90 -7.51
N LYS A 146 -5.27 7.24 -8.33
CA LYS A 146 -5.61 5.96 -8.97
C LYS A 146 -5.30 4.82 -8.03
N VAL A 147 -6.03 3.71 -8.17
CA VAL A 147 -5.96 2.59 -7.23
C VAL A 147 -5.37 1.37 -7.90
N ILE A 148 -4.40 0.76 -7.21
CA ILE A 148 -3.82 -0.55 -7.57
C ILE A 148 -4.12 -1.53 -6.45
N SER A 149 -4.27 -2.81 -6.79
CA SER A 149 -4.51 -3.88 -5.83
C SER A 149 -3.88 -5.18 -6.30
N TRP A 150 -3.59 -6.08 -5.38
CA TRP A 150 -3.05 -7.40 -5.70
C TRP A 150 -4.05 -8.28 -6.47
N ASN A 151 -3.51 -9.14 -7.32
CA ASN A 151 -4.23 -10.22 -7.97
C ASN A 151 -3.35 -11.51 -7.91
N PRO A 152 -3.76 -12.60 -7.26
CA PRO A 152 -5.07 -12.84 -6.64
C PRO A 152 -5.38 -11.92 -5.45
N GLY A 153 -6.65 -11.57 -5.30
CA GLY A 153 -7.20 -10.70 -4.25
C GLY A 153 -8.69 -10.51 -4.49
N TRP A 154 -9.18 -9.29 -4.32
CA TRP A 154 -10.56 -8.96 -4.69
C TRP A 154 -10.78 -9.10 -6.20
N HIS A 155 -11.94 -9.62 -6.60
CA HIS A 155 -12.31 -9.74 -8.01
C HIS A 155 -13.04 -8.49 -8.49
N TYR A 156 -12.40 -7.74 -9.38
CA TYR A 156 -12.94 -6.50 -9.94
C TYR A 156 -13.62 -6.72 -11.28
N LYS A 157 -14.61 -5.87 -11.58
CA LYS A 157 -15.11 -5.67 -12.94
C LYS A 157 -14.34 -4.53 -13.62
N PRO A 158 -14.34 -4.47 -14.96
CA PRO A 158 -13.77 -3.34 -15.69
C PRO A 158 -14.31 -2.00 -15.18
N GLY A 159 -13.40 -1.04 -14.90
CA GLY A 159 -13.74 0.27 -14.35
C GLY A 159 -13.83 0.36 -12.82
N GLU A 160 -13.94 -0.76 -12.11
CA GLU A 160 -13.98 -0.77 -10.64
C GLU A 160 -12.61 -0.48 -10.01
N ILE A 161 -11.51 -0.76 -10.73
CA ILE A 161 -10.16 -0.46 -10.30
C ILE A 161 -9.34 0.08 -11.48
N ASP A 162 -8.26 0.79 -11.20
CA ASP A 162 -7.42 1.37 -12.25
C ASP A 162 -6.38 0.37 -12.76
N MET A 163 -5.87 -0.51 -11.89
CA MET A 163 -4.88 -1.52 -12.23
C MET A 163 -4.85 -2.65 -11.21
N THR A 164 -4.55 -3.88 -11.64
CA THR A 164 -4.23 -4.99 -10.75
C THR A 164 -2.74 -5.33 -10.85
N HIS A 165 -2.17 -5.83 -9.77
CA HIS A 165 -0.77 -6.22 -9.65
C HIS A 165 -0.68 -7.75 -9.45
N LEU A 166 -0.13 -8.45 -10.44
CA LEU A 166 -0.02 -9.92 -10.40
C LEU A 166 1.16 -10.31 -9.52
N TRP A 167 0.91 -10.97 -8.41
CA TRP A 167 1.95 -11.39 -7.47
C TRP A 167 2.16 -12.92 -7.42
N SER A 168 1.26 -13.68 -8.04
CA SER A 168 1.29 -15.14 -8.01
C SER A 168 1.06 -15.70 -9.42
N TYR A 169 1.75 -16.81 -9.74
CA TYR A 169 1.50 -17.59 -10.96
C TYR A 169 0.06 -18.09 -11.09
N ARG A 170 -0.70 -18.10 -9.99
CA ARG A 170 -2.15 -18.42 -9.98
C ARG A 170 -3.00 -17.21 -10.38
N GLY A 171 -2.44 -16.01 -10.30
CA GLY A 171 -3.09 -14.79 -10.74
C GLY A 171 -3.21 -14.76 -12.26
N LYS A 172 -4.40 -14.45 -12.76
CA LYS A 172 -4.64 -14.23 -14.18
C LYS A 172 -5.09 -12.80 -14.38
N ALA A 173 -4.56 -12.15 -15.41
CA ALA A 173 -5.03 -10.82 -15.78
C ALA A 173 -6.55 -10.83 -15.95
N GLN A 174 -7.23 -9.86 -15.35
CA GLN A 174 -8.68 -9.74 -15.45
C GLN A 174 -9.03 -8.98 -16.75
N PRO A 175 -9.94 -9.49 -17.58
CA PRO A 175 -10.28 -8.84 -18.84
C PRO A 175 -10.73 -7.38 -18.66
N GLY A 176 -10.15 -6.47 -19.44
CA GLY A 176 -10.47 -5.05 -19.39
C GLY A 176 -9.88 -4.27 -18.24
N ILE A 177 -8.98 -4.88 -17.44
CA ILE A 177 -8.26 -4.22 -16.35
C ILE A 177 -6.76 -4.27 -16.66
N PRO A 178 -6.05 -3.12 -16.69
CA PRO A 178 -4.61 -3.10 -16.81
C PRO A 178 -3.94 -3.91 -15.67
N ALA A 179 -2.89 -4.63 -15.98
CA ALA A 179 -2.18 -5.44 -15.01
C ALA A 179 -0.68 -5.12 -15.01
N LEU A 180 -0.11 -4.95 -13.81
CA LEU A 180 1.32 -5.04 -13.57
C LEU A 180 1.69 -6.49 -13.25
N SER A 181 2.86 -6.94 -13.66
CA SER A 181 3.35 -8.28 -13.35
C SER A 181 4.72 -8.20 -12.70
N LEU A 182 4.86 -8.89 -11.59
CA LEU A 182 6.16 -9.12 -10.93
C LEU A 182 6.92 -10.31 -11.54
N ILE A 183 6.28 -11.10 -12.41
CA ILE A 183 6.86 -12.36 -12.92
C ILE A 183 8.17 -12.13 -13.70
N HIS A 184 8.38 -10.93 -14.22
CA HIS A 184 9.60 -10.59 -14.94
C HIS A 184 10.78 -10.14 -14.05
N ILE A 185 10.58 -10.04 -12.73
CA ILE A 185 11.57 -9.53 -11.79
C ILE A 185 12.03 -10.61 -10.79
N SER A 186 11.22 -11.62 -10.53
CA SER A 186 11.39 -12.51 -9.38
C SER A 186 11.70 -13.96 -9.68
N GLU A 187 11.94 -14.37 -10.91
CA GLU A 187 12.44 -15.72 -11.19
C GLU A 187 13.96 -15.68 -11.42
N PRO A 188 14.75 -16.09 -10.40
CA PRO A 188 16.08 -16.58 -10.70
C PRO A 188 15.90 -17.94 -11.40
N THR A 189 16.26 -17.99 -12.63
CA THR A 189 16.47 -19.23 -13.36
C THR A 189 17.53 -20.10 -12.67
#